data_8139e1081bf4fced2e0bd0eda96e752b
#
_entry.id   8139e1081bf4fced2e0bd0eda96e752b
#
_cell.length_a   1.000
_cell.length_b   1.000
_cell.length_c   1.000
_cell.angle_alpha   90.00
_cell.angle_beta   90.00
_cell.angle_gamma   90.00
#
_symmetry.space_group_name_H-M   'P 1'
#
loop_
_entity.id
_entity.type
_entity.pdbx_description
1 polymer ?
#
loop_
_entity_poly.entity_id
_entity_poly.type
_entity_poly.pdbx_seq_one_letter_code
_entity_poly.pdbx_strand_id
1 'polypeptide(L)'
;MNPVIVIPTFVSPRRRKDSGSVIATYDHTPLSNPGELPRLLTSLQKVRGIGQIIVLVAAESAISDQAAEKVQDIVSRFPSLNIAIIGADECKLVQQRMEQLGLGKLSKEIGLAGYGAIRNLGLVLANVMGFDSIVFLDDDEVIDDADFLQKGVYGLGKLTRKGVPILAKTGYYLNSEGSYLSKSQDKWYNHFWQQGKAFNKWITKAMRGPRLSRSNHVCG
;
A
#
# COMPACT_ATOMS: atom_id res chain seq x y z
N MET A 1 5.03 9.11 -17.85
CA MET A 1 5.26 8.28 -16.67
C MET A 1 4.58 6.95 -16.89
N ASN A 2 5.26 5.88 -16.48
CA ASN A 2 4.77 4.50 -16.55
C ASN A 2 4.58 3.99 -15.09
N PRO A 3 3.47 4.34 -14.43
CA PRO A 3 3.23 3.97 -13.03
C PRO A 3 2.77 2.53 -12.87
N VAL A 4 3.15 1.92 -11.75
CA VAL A 4 2.60 0.65 -11.26
C VAL A 4 1.88 0.86 -9.92
N ILE A 5 0.77 0.17 -9.71
CA ILE A 5 0.10 0.11 -8.41
C ILE A 5 0.64 -1.11 -7.67
N VAL A 6 1.04 -0.94 -6.42
CA VAL A 6 1.51 -2.02 -5.54
C VAL A 6 0.60 -2.11 -4.33
N ILE A 7 0.03 -3.29 -4.11
CA ILE A 7 -0.96 -3.56 -3.06
C ILE A 7 -0.43 -4.66 -2.15
N PRO A 8 0.08 -4.35 -0.95
CA PRO A 8 0.30 -5.36 0.07
C PRO A 8 -1.02 -5.89 0.60
N THR A 9 -1.16 -7.21 0.70
CA THR A 9 -2.31 -7.85 1.35
C THR A 9 -1.83 -8.86 2.38
N PHE A 10 -2.40 -8.81 3.57
CA PHE A 10 -1.97 -9.62 4.71
C PHE A 10 -3.01 -10.70 5.00
N VAL A 11 -2.60 -11.95 4.91
CA VAL A 11 -3.48 -13.11 5.13
C VAL A 11 -3.07 -13.86 6.39
N SER A 12 -4.03 -14.13 7.27
CA SER A 12 -3.83 -14.87 8.52
C SER A 12 -4.64 -16.18 8.56
N PRO A 13 -4.22 -17.18 9.34
CA PRO A 13 -4.98 -18.42 9.47
C PRO A 13 -6.32 -18.21 10.20
N ARG A 14 -6.41 -17.25 11.14
CA ARG A 14 -7.57 -16.99 12.00
C ARG A 14 -7.83 -15.49 12.18
N ARG A 15 -9.02 -15.15 12.71
CA ARG A 15 -9.33 -13.78 13.12
C ARG A 15 -8.40 -13.30 14.25
N ARG A 16 -8.00 -12.03 14.22
CA ARG A 16 -7.04 -11.37 15.13
C ARG A 16 -7.27 -11.60 16.64
N LYS A 17 -8.52 -11.87 17.07
CA LYS A 17 -8.83 -12.13 18.48
C LYS A 17 -8.25 -13.44 19.03
N ASP A 18 -7.84 -14.35 18.15
CA ASP A 18 -7.45 -15.72 18.50
C ASP A 18 -5.97 -16.02 18.30
N SER A 19 -5.19 -15.07 17.77
CA SER A 19 -3.80 -15.30 17.40
C SER A 19 -2.83 -14.51 18.28
N GLY A 20 -2.00 -15.22 19.02
CA GLY A 20 -0.75 -14.69 19.58
C GLY A 20 0.35 -14.51 18.51
N SER A 21 -0.03 -14.13 17.29
CA SER A 21 0.84 -14.06 16.10
C SER A 21 1.80 -12.88 16.20
N VAL A 22 3.05 -13.14 15.83
CA VAL A 22 4.17 -12.18 15.81
C VAL A 22 3.98 -11.05 14.77
N ILE A 23 3.04 -11.21 13.81
CA ILE A 23 2.73 -10.22 12.76
C ILE A 23 1.60 -9.28 13.21
N ALA A 24 1.59 -8.88 14.47
CA ALA A 24 0.45 -8.24 15.15
C ALA A 24 0.21 -6.76 14.80
N THR A 25 0.83 -6.17 13.76
CA THR A 25 0.78 -4.73 13.50
C THR A 25 -0.20 -4.29 12.40
N TYR A 26 -0.79 -5.23 11.65
CA TYR A 26 -1.68 -4.92 10.51
C TYR A 26 -3.03 -5.60 10.65
N ASP A 27 -4.03 -5.04 10.01
CA ASP A 27 -5.32 -5.70 9.84
C ASP A 27 -5.15 -6.84 8.85
N HIS A 28 -5.26 -8.07 9.37
CA HIS A 28 -5.10 -9.30 8.60
C HIS A 28 -6.46 -9.82 8.15
N THR A 29 -6.52 -10.21 6.89
CA THR A 29 -7.68 -10.92 6.37
C THR A 29 -7.55 -12.42 6.66
N PRO A 30 -8.48 -13.05 7.42
CA PRO A 30 -8.47 -14.49 7.63
C PRO A 30 -8.61 -15.26 6.32
N LEU A 31 -8.02 -16.46 6.22
CA LEU A 31 -8.17 -17.33 5.05
C LEU A 31 -9.66 -17.59 4.69
N SER A 32 -10.51 -17.72 5.70
CA SER A 32 -11.95 -17.98 5.53
C SER A 32 -12.80 -16.79 5.12
N ASN A 33 -12.22 -15.57 5.04
CA ASN A 33 -12.95 -14.34 4.73
C ASN A 33 -12.41 -13.73 3.43
N PRO A 34 -13.22 -13.28 2.47
CA PRO A 34 -12.73 -12.63 1.24
C PRO A 34 -11.87 -11.37 1.50
N GLY A 35 -12.07 -10.69 2.64
CA GLY A 35 -11.35 -9.46 2.98
C GLY A 35 -11.79 -8.26 2.15
N GLU A 36 -10.94 -7.24 2.14
CA GLU A 36 -11.21 -5.95 1.50
C GLU A 36 -10.64 -5.85 0.07
N LEU A 37 -9.65 -6.67 -0.29
CA LEU A 37 -9.01 -6.66 -1.60
C LEU A 37 -10.01 -6.69 -2.78
N PRO A 38 -11.11 -7.49 -2.78
CA PRO A 38 -12.09 -7.47 -3.86
C PRO A 38 -12.76 -6.10 -4.04
N ARG A 39 -12.97 -5.37 -2.94
CA ARG A 39 -13.57 -4.03 -2.95
C ARG A 39 -12.63 -3.01 -3.58
N LEU A 40 -11.35 -3.03 -3.21
CA LEU A 40 -10.33 -2.21 -3.85
C LEU A 40 -10.23 -2.52 -5.35
N LEU A 41 -10.08 -3.79 -5.74
CA LEU A 41 -9.98 -4.17 -7.15
C LEU A 41 -11.20 -3.75 -7.97
N THR A 42 -12.41 -3.85 -7.39
CA THR A 42 -13.65 -3.34 -8.03
C THR A 42 -13.56 -1.83 -8.27
N SER A 43 -13.04 -1.08 -7.32
CA SER A 43 -12.89 0.37 -7.48
C SER A 43 -11.84 0.72 -8.54
N LEU A 44 -10.75 -0.04 -8.63
CA LEU A 44 -9.68 0.18 -9.60
C LEU A 44 -10.13 -0.04 -11.05
N GLN A 45 -11.14 -0.87 -11.31
CA GLN A 45 -11.68 -1.03 -12.68
C GLN A 45 -12.20 0.27 -13.30
N LYS A 46 -12.52 1.28 -12.48
CA LYS A 46 -12.99 2.59 -12.92
C LYS A 46 -11.86 3.60 -13.11
N VAL A 47 -10.66 3.30 -12.65
CA VAL A 47 -9.51 4.21 -12.70
C VAL A 47 -8.87 4.15 -14.07
N ARG A 48 -8.64 5.31 -14.67
CA ARG A 48 -8.04 5.42 -16.00
C ARG A 48 -6.51 5.30 -15.94
N GLY A 49 -5.93 4.61 -16.93
CA GLY A 49 -4.49 4.57 -17.14
C GLY A 49 -3.75 3.57 -16.27
N ILE A 50 -4.45 2.62 -15.64
CA ILE A 50 -3.80 1.51 -14.96
C ILE A 50 -3.20 0.58 -16.03
N GLY A 51 -1.87 0.41 -16.01
CA GLY A 51 -1.15 -0.54 -16.86
C GLY A 51 -0.91 -1.87 -16.15
N GLN A 52 -0.39 -1.82 -14.93
CA GLN A 52 -0.03 -3.00 -14.13
C GLN A 52 -0.35 -2.78 -12.65
N ILE A 53 -0.80 -3.85 -12.00
CA ILE A 53 -0.95 -3.95 -10.55
C ILE A 53 -0.05 -5.09 -10.08
N ILE A 54 0.63 -4.91 -8.94
CA ILE A 54 1.40 -5.94 -8.24
C ILE A 54 0.73 -6.15 -6.88
N VAL A 55 0.25 -7.35 -6.59
CA VAL A 55 -0.28 -7.73 -5.27
C VAL A 55 0.80 -8.51 -4.54
N LEU A 56 1.23 -7.99 -3.39
CA LEU A 56 2.22 -8.62 -2.51
C LEU A 56 1.48 -9.41 -1.43
N VAL A 57 1.57 -10.74 -1.46
CA VAL A 57 0.84 -11.62 -0.54
C VAL A 57 1.71 -11.93 0.68
N ALA A 58 1.41 -11.28 1.78
CA ALA A 58 2.08 -11.50 3.07
C ALA A 58 1.28 -12.48 3.92
N ALA A 59 1.88 -13.60 4.27
CA ALA A 59 1.28 -14.63 5.13
C ALA A 59 2.36 -15.34 5.96
N GLU A 60 1.94 -16.00 7.03
CA GLU A 60 2.80 -16.92 7.76
C GLU A 60 3.20 -18.08 6.84
N SER A 61 4.44 -18.60 7.00
CA SER A 61 4.98 -19.65 6.13
C SER A 61 4.11 -20.91 6.09
N ALA A 62 3.43 -21.24 7.18
CA ALA A 62 2.55 -22.40 7.27
C ALA A 62 1.31 -22.32 6.37
N ILE A 63 0.92 -21.12 5.91
CA ILE A 63 -0.28 -20.90 5.09
C ILE A 63 0.03 -20.14 3.80
N SER A 64 1.30 -19.97 3.44
CA SER A 64 1.73 -19.16 2.28
C SER A 64 1.04 -19.59 0.99
N ASP A 65 0.97 -20.90 0.73
CA ASP A 65 0.36 -21.45 -0.48
C ASP A 65 -1.15 -21.20 -0.51
N GLN A 66 -1.84 -21.47 0.61
CA GLN A 66 -3.27 -21.21 0.75
C GLN A 66 -3.60 -19.72 0.60
N ALA A 67 -2.72 -18.84 1.09
CA ALA A 67 -2.87 -17.40 0.94
C ALA A 67 -2.70 -16.97 -0.53
N ALA A 68 -1.72 -17.55 -1.23
CA ALA A 68 -1.50 -17.29 -2.65
C ALA A 68 -2.69 -17.79 -3.49
N GLU A 69 -3.17 -19.01 -3.26
CA GLU A 69 -4.36 -19.57 -3.92
C GLU A 69 -5.59 -18.68 -3.70
N LYS A 70 -5.84 -18.26 -2.45
CA LYS A 70 -6.92 -17.35 -2.13
C LYS A 70 -6.86 -16.05 -2.91
N VAL A 71 -5.67 -15.43 -2.98
CA VAL A 71 -5.49 -14.18 -3.72
C VAL A 71 -5.65 -14.41 -5.22
N GLN A 72 -5.17 -15.55 -5.74
CA GLN A 72 -5.36 -15.95 -7.13
C GLN A 72 -6.85 -16.11 -7.48
N ASP A 73 -7.65 -16.72 -6.60
CA ASP A 73 -9.10 -16.85 -6.77
C ASP A 73 -9.81 -15.48 -6.78
N ILE A 74 -9.35 -14.56 -5.93
CA ILE A 74 -9.88 -13.19 -5.93
C ILE A 74 -9.54 -12.51 -7.25
N VAL A 75 -8.27 -12.51 -7.66
CA VAL A 75 -7.76 -11.82 -8.86
C VAL A 75 -8.40 -12.37 -10.13
N SER A 76 -8.67 -13.68 -10.22
CA SER A 76 -9.31 -14.30 -11.38
C SER A 76 -10.68 -13.73 -11.75
N ARG A 77 -11.34 -13.06 -10.80
CA ARG A 77 -12.64 -12.38 -11.01
C ARG A 77 -12.50 -11.00 -11.66
N PHE A 78 -11.26 -10.51 -11.86
CA PHE A 78 -10.95 -9.19 -12.39
C PHE A 78 -10.11 -9.28 -13.68
N PRO A 79 -10.56 -9.98 -14.74
CA PRO A 79 -9.78 -10.21 -15.95
C PRO A 79 -9.46 -8.94 -16.73
N SER A 80 -10.15 -7.84 -16.46
CA SER A 80 -9.88 -6.53 -17.05
C SER A 80 -8.67 -5.81 -16.45
N LEU A 81 -8.17 -6.25 -15.30
CA LEU A 81 -7.00 -5.70 -14.64
C LEU A 81 -5.80 -6.61 -14.89
N ASN A 82 -4.68 -6.01 -15.28
CA ASN A 82 -3.41 -6.75 -15.40
C ASN A 82 -2.74 -6.82 -14.03
N ILE A 83 -2.83 -7.98 -13.36
CA ILE A 83 -2.38 -8.17 -11.97
C ILE A 83 -1.32 -9.26 -11.93
N ALA A 84 -0.15 -8.93 -11.38
CA ALA A 84 0.87 -9.89 -10.97
C ALA A 84 0.75 -10.16 -9.47
N ILE A 85 0.79 -11.41 -9.08
CA ILE A 85 0.78 -11.85 -7.67
C ILE A 85 2.20 -12.25 -7.30
N ILE A 86 2.67 -11.74 -6.18
CA ILE A 86 4.02 -12.02 -5.64
C ILE A 86 3.84 -12.63 -4.25
N GLY A 87 4.12 -13.91 -4.16
CA GLY A 87 4.09 -14.68 -2.92
C GLY A 87 5.51 -14.96 -2.37
N ALA A 88 5.57 -15.95 -1.50
CA ALA A 88 6.81 -16.32 -0.83
C ALA A 88 7.88 -16.81 -1.80
N ASP A 89 7.50 -17.56 -2.83
CA ASP A 89 8.47 -18.15 -3.76
C ASP A 89 9.05 -17.10 -4.71
N GLU A 90 8.22 -16.20 -5.26
CA GLU A 90 8.72 -15.08 -6.07
C GLU A 90 9.62 -14.15 -5.25
N CYS A 91 9.27 -13.90 -3.99
CA CYS A 91 10.12 -13.13 -3.08
C CYS A 91 11.48 -13.77 -2.87
N LYS A 92 11.54 -15.10 -2.66
CA LYS A 92 12.81 -15.85 -2.55
C LYS A 92 13.64 -15.77 -3.82
N LEU A 93 13.02 -15.87 -5.00
CA LEU A 93 13.71 -15.73 -6.28
C LEU A 93 14.37 -14.36 -6.43
N VAL A 94 13.66 -13.29 -6.04
CA VAL A 94 14.22 -11.93 -6.05
C VAL A 94 15.42 -11.82 -5.09
N GLN A 95 15.28 -12.33 -3.86
CA GLN A 95 16.35 -12.33 -2.87
C GLN A 95 17.59 -13.10 -3.37
N GLN A 96 17.41 -14.31 -3.91
CA GLN A 96 18.50 -15.12 -4.49
C GLN A 96 19.19 -14.38 -5.64
N ARG A 97 18.41 -13.72 -6.50
CA ARG A 97 19.00 -12.94 -7.59
C ARG A 97 19.82 -11.76 -7.09
N MET A 98 19.35 -11.08 -6.06
CA MET A 98 20.12 -10.00 -5.42
C MET A 98 21.43 -10.51 -4.82
N GLU A 99 21.41 -11.68 -4.16
CA GLU A 99 22.64 -12.31 -3.63
C GLU A 99 23.65 -12.63 -4.73
N GLN A 100 23.20 -13.23 -5.84
CA GLN A 100 24.04 -13.50 -7.02
C GLN A 100 24.68 -12.24 -7.61
N LEU A 101 24.00 -11.09 -7.49
CA LEU A 101 24.50 -9.79 -7.93
C LEU A 101 25.42 -9.10 -6.90
N GLY A 102 25.75 -9.77 -5.79
CA GLY A 102 26.57 -9.20 -4.72
C GLY A 102 25.83 -8.25 -3.79
N LEU A 103 24.49 -8.21 -3.85
CA LEU A 103 23.63 -7.35 -3.04
C LEU A 103 23.08 -8.05 -1.78
N GLY A 104 23.76 -9.05 -1.24
CA GLY A 104 23.29 -9.89 -0.14
C GLY A 104 22.97 -9.15 1.17
N LYS A 105 23.53 -7.94 1.39
CA LYS A 105 23.11 -7.11 2.51
C LYS A 105 21.73 -6.49 2.28
N LEU A 106 21.44 -6.08 1.04
CA LEU A 106 20.18 -5.46 0.66
C LEU A 106 19.07 -6.50 0.46
N SER A 107 19.40 -7.75 0.09
CA SER A 107 18.40 -8.82 -0.03
C SER A 107 17.68 -9.11 1.28
N LYS A 108 18.29 -8.81 2.42
CA LYS A 108 17.69 -8.95 3.76
C LYS A 108 16.69 -7.84 4.11
N GLU A 109 16.75 -6.73 3.40
CA GLU A 109 15.88 -5.56 3.61
C GLU A 109 14.60 -5.64 2.78
N ILE A 110 14.45 -6.66 1.93
CA ILE A 110 13.23 -6.94 1.19
C ILE A 110 12.56 -8.21 1.70
N GLY A 111 11.24 -8.26 1.68
CA GLY A 111 10.50 -9.44 2.13
C GLY A 111 9.01 -9.20 2.25
N LEU A 112 8.29 -10.24 2.65
CA LEU A 112 6.84 -10.19 2.90
C LEU A 112 6.49 -10.08 4.39
N ALA A 113 7.48 -9.89 5.25
CA ALA A 113 7.32 -9.70 6.69
C ALA A 113 7.86 -8.33 7.11
N GLY A 114 7.04 -7.57 7.81
CA GLY A 114 7.38 -6.22 8.28
C GLY A 114 7.13 -5.12 7.25
N TYR A 115 6.68 -3.97 7.76
CA TYR A 115 6.20 -2.84 6.94
C TYR A 115 7.26 -2.31 5.95
N GLY A 116 8.48 -2.11 6.42
CA GLY A 116 9.56 -1.60 5.56
C GLY A 116 9.97 -2.60 4.49
N ALA A 117 10.11 -3.88 4.85
CA ALA A 117 10.57 -4.91 3.94
C ALA A 117 9.61 -5.15 2.76
N ILE A 118 8.28 -5.13 3.02
CA ILE A 118 7.28 -5.31 1.96
C ILE A 118 7.23 -4.11 1.01
N ARG A 119 7.39 -2.89 1.53
CA ARG A 119 7.49 -1.68 0.69
C ARG A 119 8.78 -1.70 -0.15
N ASN A 120 9.89 -2.10 0.44
CA ASN A 120 11.16 -2.26 -0.28
C ASN A 120 11.06 -3.32 -1.39
N LEU A 121 10.39 -4.44 -1.15
CA LEU A 121 10.13 -5.45 -2.17
C LEU A 121 9.35 -4.85 -3.35
N GLY A 122 8.28 -4.09 -3.07
CA GLY A 122 7.52 -3.39 -4.09
C GLY A 122 8.37 -2.42 -4.92
N LEU A 123 9.26 -1.66 -4.27
CA LEU A 123 10.19 -0.75 -4.94
C LEU A 123 11.15 -1.49 -5.87
N VAL A 124 11.73 -2.61 -5.41
CA VAL A 124 12.64 -3.43 -6.21
C VAL A 124 11.92 -4.03 -7.41
N LEU A 125 10.75 -4.63 -7.20
CA LEU A 125 9.95 -5.24 -8.28
C LEU A 125 9.57 -4.23 -9.34
N ALA A 126 9.06 -3.06 -8.95
CA ALA A 126 8.68 -2.02 -9.88
C ALA A 126 9.87 -1.54 -10.72
N ASN A 127 11.05 -1.36 -10.10
CA ASN A 127 12.26 -0.97 -10.80
C ASN A 127 12.72 -2.06 -11.80
N VAL A 128 12.76 -3.32 -11.36
CA VAL A 128 13.17 -4.45 -12.22
C VAL A 128 12.22 -4.64 -13.40
N MET A 129 10.92 -4.40 -13.21
CA MET A 129 9.91 -4.48 -14.25
C MET A 129 9.86 -3.24 -15.17
N GLY A 130 10.71 -2.24 -14.94
CA GLY A 130 10.84 -1.05 -15.81
C GLY A 130 9.78 0.03 -15.59
N PHE A 131 9.16 0.07 -14.42
CA PHE A 131 8.26 1.17 -14.04
C PHE A 131 9.07 2.35 -13.49
N ASP A 132 8.63 3.56 -13.81
CA ASP A 132 9.29 4.80 -13.40
C ASP A 132 8.67 5.46 -12.15
N SER A 133 7.51 4.97 -11.75
CA SER A 133 6.78 5.46 -10.59
C SER A 133 5.90 4.39 -9.96
N ILE A 134 5.68 4.50 -8.66
CA ILE A 134 4.92 3.53 -7.87
C ILE A 134 3.82 4.26 -7.10
N VAL A 135 2.65 3.67 -7.06
CA VAL A 135 1.55 4.06 -6.17
C VAL A 135 1.27 2.89 -5.23
N PHE A 136 1.56 3.06 -3.96
CA PHE A 136 1.17 2.10 -2.93
C PHE A 136 -0.27 2.37 -2.51
N LEU A 137 -1.07 1.31 -2.44
CA LEU A 137 -2.42 1.29 -1.87
C LEU A 137 -2.51 0.18 -0.85
N ASP A 138 -3.15 0.44 0.28
CA ASP A 138 -3.50 -0.62 1.22
C ASP A 138 -4.76 -1.35 0.74
N ASP A 139 -4.91 -2.65 1.02
CA ASP A 139 -5.95 -3.48 0.43
C ASP A 139 -7.39 -3.16 0.92
N ASP A 140 -7.51 -2.33 1.95
CA ASP A 140 -8.78 -1.83 2.50
C ASP A 140 -9.21 -0.45 1.94
N GLU A 141 -8.41 0.17 1.08
CA GLU A 141 -8.73 1.43 0.42
C GLU A 141 -9.74 1.27 -0.72
N VAL A 142 -10.45 2.34 -1.05
CA VAL A 142 -11.38 2.42 -2.19
C VAL A 142 -11.10 3.68 -2.97
N ILE A 143 -11.02 3.56 -4.29
CA ILE A 143 -10.74 4.67 -5.19
C ILE A 143 -12.01 5.09 -5.92
N ASP A 144 -12.52 6.27 -5.59
CA ASP A 144 -13.72 6.82 -6.23
C ASP A 144 -13.42 7.75 -7.43
N ASP A 145 -12.17 8.19 -7.57
CA ASP A 145 -11.75 9.13 -8.60
C ASP A 145 -11.16 8.41 -9.81
N ALA A 146 -11.81 8.48 -10.96
CA ALA A 146 -11.33 7.88 -12.20
C ALA A 146 -9.96 8.43 -12.65
N ASP A 147 -9.58 9.65 -12.25
CA ASP A 147 -8.30 10.29 -12.57
C ASP A 147 -7.26 10.14 -11.45
N PHE A 148 -7.53 9.27 -10.49
CA PHE A 148 -6.68 9.05 -9.31
C PHE A 148 -5.20 8.85 -9.67
N LEU A 149 -4.92 7.96 -10.61
CA LEU A 149 -3.54 7.64 -10.98
C LEU A 149 -2.82 8.85 -11.60
N GLN A 150 -3.48 9.57 -12.51
CA GLN A 150 -2.93 10.78 -13.11
C GLN A 150 -2.65 11.86 -12.05
N LYS A 151 -3.55 12.06 -11.10
CA LYS A 151 -3.37 12.99 -9.99
C LYS A 151 -2.29 12.51 -9.02
N GLY A 152 -2.24 11.20 -8.76
CA GLY A 152 -1.23 10.56 -7.92
C GLY A 152 0.19 10.81 -8.41
N VAL A 153 0.46 10.64 -9.68
CA VAL A 153 1.81 10.84 -10.26
C VAL A 153 2.11 12.28 -10.67
N TYR A 154 1.12 13.18 -10.63
CA TYR A 154 1.32 14.58 -11.04
C TYR A 154 2.44 15.25 -10.23
N GLY A 155 3.41 15.80 -10.95
CA GLY A 155 4.55 16.54 -10.37
C GLY A 155 5.69 15.65 -9.86
N LEU A 156 5.59 14.33 -9.83
CA LEU A 156 6.74 13.48 -9.52
C LEU A 156 7.85 13.69 -10.54
N GLY A 157 9.11 13.64 -10.10
CA GLY A 157 10.30 13.88 -10.91
C GLY A 157 10.53 15.34 -11.29
N LYS A 158 9.58 16.26 -11.02
CA LYS A 158 9.75 17.70 -11.27
C LYS A 158 10.47 18.39 -10.12
N LEU A 159 11.05 19.54 -10.40
CA LEU A 159 11.66 20.39 -9.40
C LEU A 159 10.62 21.36 -8.81
N THR A 160 10.72 21.59 -7.52
CA THR A 160 10.02 22.71 -6.87
C THR A 160 10.61 24.05 -7.33
N ARG A 161 9.96 25.17 -6.99
CA ARG A 161 10.51 26.53 -7.26
C ARG A 161 11.88 26.76 -6.62
N LYS A 162 12.26 25.98 -5.60
CA LYS A 162 13.56 26.05 -4.93
C LYS A 162 14.58 25.04 -5.46
N GLY A 163 14.33 24.38 -6.59
CA GLY A 163 15.21 23.39 -7.20
C GLY A 163 15.25 22.03 -6.50
N VAL A 164 14.32 21.76 -5.56
CA VAL A 164 14.25 20.47 -4.85
C VAL A 164 13.39 19.49 -5.65
N PRO A 165 13.89 18.28 -5.98
CA PRO A 165 13.11 17.30 -6.71
C PRO A 165 11.93 16.74 -5.87
N ILE A 166 10.81 16.51 -6.52
CA ILE A 166 9.64 15.87 -5.92
C ILE A 166 9.76 14.36 -6.18
N LEU A 167 10.31 13.64 -5.21
CA LEU A 167 10.56 12.20 -5.33
C LEU A 167 9.42 11.34 -4.79
N ALA A 168 8.64 11.87 -3.86
CA ALA A 168 7.52 11.17 -3.26
C ALA A 168 6.36 12.13 -2.94
N LYS A 169 5.16 11.56 -2.93
CA LYS A 169 3.93 12.24 -2.54
C LYS A 169 3.11 11.30 -1.68
N THR A 170 2.31 11.87 -0.80
CA THR A 170 1.26 11.15 -0.10
C THR A 170 -0.09 11.79 -0.42
N GLY A 171 -1.13 10.99 -0.46
CA GLY A 171 -2.51 11.44 -0.54
C GLY A 171 -3.12 11.63 0.85
N TYR A 172 -4.41 11.74 0.87
CA TYR A 172 -5.27 11.67 2.05
C TYR A 172 -6.51 10.84 1.69
N TYR A 173 -7.08 10.22 2.69
CA TYR A 173 -8.33 9.49 2.52
C TYR A 173 -9.52 10.27 3.08
N LEU A 174 -10.68 10.00 2.54
CA LEU A 174 -11.95 10.52 3.03
C LEU A 174 -12.64 9.44 3.88
N ASN A 175 -13.18 9.84 5.01
CA ASN A 175 -14.05 8.97 5.79
C ASN A 175 -15.43 8.80 5.10
N SER A 176 -16.30 7.96 5.66
CA SER A 176 -17.66 7.71 5.13
C SER A 176 -18.54 8.96 4.98
N GLU A 177 -18.16 10.08 5.57
CA GLU A 177 -18.86 11.36 5.45
C GLU A 177 -18.23 12.32 4.42
N GLY A 178 -17.23 11.81 3.65
CA GLY A 178 -16.51 12.62 2.68
C GLY A 178 -15.55 13.64 3.29
N SER A 179 -15.19 13.49 4.56
CA SER A 179 -14.29 14.38 5.27
C SER A 179 -12.90 13.75 5.43
N TYR A 180 -11.84 14.54 5.26
CA TYR A 180 -10.46 14.16 5.57
C TYR A 180 -10.11 14.32 7.06
N LEU A 181 -11.04 14.77 7.88
CA LEU A 181 -10.81 14.96 9.31
C LEU A 181 -11.06 13.65 10.07
N SER A 182 -10.15 13.32 10.99
CA SER A 182 -10.34 12.21 11.91
C SER A 182 -11.44 12.54 12.91
N LYS A 183 -12.39 11.62 13.10
CA LYS A 183 -13.34 11.67 14.20
C LYS A 183 -12.66 11.13 15.45
N SER A 184 -12.32 11.99 16.40
CA SER A 184 -11.88 11.52 17.71
C SER A 184 -13.09 10.93 18.45
N GLN A 185 -13.01 9.65 18.80
CA GLN A 185 -13.93 9.09 19.81
C GLN A 185 -13.60 9.74 21.14
N ASP A 186 -14.63 10.22 21.87
CA ASP A 186 -14.45 10.73 23.25
C ASP A 186 -14.14 9.58 24.21
N LYS A 187 -12.85 9.29 24.33
CA LYS A 187 -12.32 8.33 25.31
C LYS A 187 -11.57 9.10 26.39
N TRP A 188 -11.62 8.63 27.62
CA TRP A 188 -11.02 9.29 28.77
C TRP A 188 -9.54 9.69 28.57
N TYR A 189 -8.77 8.87 27.86
CA TYR A 189 -7.36 9.14 27.57
C TYR A 189 -7.14 10.24 26.53
N ASN A 190 -8.16 10.62 25.75
CA ASN A 190 -8.07 11.74 24.80
C ASN A 190 -7.93 13.10 25.52
N HIS A 191 -8.18 13.15 26.83
CA HIS A 191 -7.86 14.32 27.64
C HIS A 191 -6.35 14.56 27.70
N PHE A 192 -5.56 13.48 27.77
CA PHE A 192 -4.10 13.54 27.87
C PHE A 192 -3.43 13.40 26.50
N TRP A 193 -4.00 12.60 25.61
CA TRP A 193 -3.44 12.30 24.31
C TRP A 193 -4.38 12.77 23.18
N GLN A 194 -4.22 14.01 22.75
CA GLN A 194 -5.10 14.66 21.77
C GLN A 194 -4.68 14.34 20.31
N GLN A 195 -4.38 13.08 20.01
CA GLN A 195 -3.87 12.66 18.70
C GLN A 195 -4.79 13.08 17.54
N GLY A 196 -6.10 12.87 17.67
CA GLY A 196 -7.08 13.26 16.63
C GLY A 196 -7.10 14.77 16.39
N LYS A 197 -7.02 15.59 17.43
CA LYS A 197 -6.93 17.06 17.27
C LYS A 197 -5.62 17.49 16.61
N ALA A 198 -4.50 16.86 17.01
CA ALA A 198 -3.20 17.16 16.41
C ALA A 198 -3.18 16.79 14.93
N PHE A 199 -3.70 15.60 14.57
CA PHE A 199 -3.88 15.17 13.19
C PHE A 199 -4.74 16.15 12.41
N ASN A 200 -5.93 16.51 12.92
CA ASN A 200 -6.85 17.43 12.25
C ASN A 200 -6.22 18.81 12.02
N LYS A 201 -5.49 19.33 13.00
CA LYS A 201 -4.75 20.60 12.85
C LYS A 201 -3.69 20.49 11.76
N TRP A 202 -2.95 19.38 11.71
CA TRP A 202 -1.92 19.15 10.72
C TRP A 202 -2.51 18.97 9.31
N ILE A 203 -3.49 18.09 9.11
CA ILE A 203 -4.06 17.83 7.79
C ILE A 203 -4.74 19.09 7.22
N THR A 204 -5.46 19.85 8.06
CA THR A 204 -6.05 21.12 7.66
C THR A 204 -4.98 22.11 7.18
N LYS A 205 -3.80 22.13 7.83
CA LYS A 205 -2.69 22.98 7.38
C LYS A 205 -2.10 22.49 6.05
N ALA A 206 -1.96 21.19 5.87
CA ALA A 206 -1.47 20.59 4.64
C ALA A 206 -2.41 20.85 3.45
N MET A 207 -3.73 20.84 3.69
CA MET A 207 -4.76 21.06 2.67
C MET A 207 -5.00 22.53 2.27
N ARG A 208 -4.35 23.48 2.95
CA ARG A 208 -4.48 24.92 2.60
C ARG A 208 -3.77 25.31 1.31
N GLY A 209 -2.85 24.49 0.83
CA GLY A 209 -2.13 24.72 -0.43
C GLY A 209 -2.96 24.30 -1.66
N PRO A 210 -2.85 25.01 -2.80
CA PRO A 210 -3.76 24.79 -3.93
C PRO A 210 -3.53 23.49 -4.71
N ARG A 211 -2.39 22.82 -4.57
CA ARG A 211 -2.09 21.59 -5.35
C ARG A 211 -1.13 20.63 -4.67
N LEU A 212 0.07 21.10 -4.30
CA LEU A 212 1.09 20.30 -3.62
C LEU A 212 1.67 21.15 -2.49
N SER A 213 1.59 20.66 -1.27
CA SER A 213 2.21 21.27 -0.11
C SER A 213 3.33 20.39 0.42
N ARG A 214 4.41 21.00 0.91
CA ARG A 214 5.45 20.27 1.62
C ARG A 214 4.89 19.80 2.95
N SER A 215 5.02 18.51 3.22
CA SER A 215 4.66 17.91 4.51
C SER A 215 5.87 17.24 5.14
N ASN A 216 5.97 17.31 6.46
CA ASN A 216 6.94 16.54 7.25
C ASN A 216 6.35 15.19 7.70
N HIS A 217 5.12 14.88 7.33
CA HIS A 217 4.42 13.65 7.68
C HIS A 217 3.97 12.95 6.41
N VAL A 218 4.06 11.65 6.43
CA VAL A 218 3.51 10.76 5.41
C VAL A 218 2.21 10.21 5.99
N CYS A 219 1.10 10.41 5.28
CA CYS A 219 -0.17 9.73 5.55
C CYS A 219 -0.29 8.56 4.59
N GLY A 220 -0.58 7.41 5.10
CA GLY A 220 -0.72 6.16 4.35
C GLY A 220 -0.30 5.00 5.19
#